data_547258fb11fa1248cedcb8e138b3b960
#
_entry.id   547258fb11fa1248cedcb8e138b3b960
#
_cell.length_a   1.000
_cell.length_b   1.000
_cell.length_c   1.000
_cell.angle_alpha   90.00
_cell.angle_beta   90.00
_cell.angle_gamma   90.00
#
_symmetry.space_group_name_H-M   'P 1'
#
loop_
_entity.id
_entity.type
_entity.pdbx_description
1 polymer ?
#
loop_
_entity_poly.entity_id
_entity_poly.type
_entity_poly.pdbx_seq_one_letter_code
_entity_poly.pdbx_strand_id
1 'polypeptide(L)'
;MTSLHPAQHLTFSRRSAAALAAAVLFLAGCGEEAKTTAADAAAASKTTPAQQAPIPVGVVQLVEHEALDATVKGFIDELAARGFKDGENIRIDHQNAQGDQATLANIGTRFVSNKSQLIFASSTPAVQAMARATKTIPVVATAVTSFEAAKVVKSDAAPGGNVTGVSNLSPITAQLDLLVEIAALTPNTAKTKPIGVVFNPSEVNAQFQVDRFKAAAEKLGIEVLTASASSVNDVPQALNSLKGKICGFWFPTDNVIASAAATVAKVAAEAKLPVVASDSA
;
A
#
# COMPACT_ATOMS: atom_id res chain seq x y z
N MET A 1 -32.71 -5.17 14.21
CA MET A 1 -33.32 -5.16 12.85
C MET A 1 -32.48 -4.22 12.02
N THR A 2 -31.44 -4.73 11.38
CA THR A 2 -30.49 -3.95 10.57
C THR A 2 -30.56 -4.46 9.13
N SER A 3 -31.05 -3.61 8.27
CA SER A 3 -31.27 -3.83 6.84
C SER A 3 -29.92 -3.88 6.11
N LEU A 4 -29.61 -5.04 5.52
CA LEU A 4 -28.53 -5.22 4.56
C LEU A 4 -28.94 -4.64 3.20
N HIS A 5 -28.16 -3.69 2.69
CA HIS A 5 -28.28 -3.20 1.33
C HIS A 5 -27.56 -4.16 0.36
N PRO A 6 -28.15 -4.53 -0.76
CA PRO A 6 -27.49 -5.39 -1.75
C PRO A 6 -26.53 -4.59 -2.63
N ALA A 7 -25.40 -5.23 -2.93
CA ALA A 7 -24.39 -4.74 -3.85
C ALA A 7 -24.96 -4.53 -5.27
N GLN A 8 -24.77 -3.34 -5.81
CA GLN A 8 -25.11 -3.03 -7.20
C GLN A 8 -24.02 -3.55 -8.14
N HIS A 9 -24.36 -4.51 -8.97
CA HIS A 9 -23.55 -4.97 -10.08
C HIS A 9 -23.53 -3.93 -11.20
N LEU A 10 -22.38 -3.35 -11.47
CA LEU A 10 -22.14 -2.51 -12.64
C LEU A 10 -22.03 -3.39 -13.89
N THR A 11 -23.10 -3.41 -14.69
CA THR A 11 -23.11 -4.07 -16.00
C THR A 11 -22.54 -3.11 -17.05
N PHE A 12 -21.41 -3.48 -17.63
CA PHE A 12 -20.82 -2.78 -18.77
C PHE A 12 -21.60 -3.12 -20.05
N SER A 13 -22.28 -2.12 -20.60
CA SER A 13 -23.00 -2.22 -21.88
C SER A 13 -22.02 -2.17 -23.05
N ARG A 14 -21.99 -3.26 -23.84
CA ARG A 14 -21.34 -3.30 -25.16
C ARG A 14 -22.17 -2.49 -26.15
N ARG A 15 -21.65 -1.37 -26.63
CA ARG A 15 -22.23 -0.65 -27.77
C ARG A 15 -21.64 -1.19 -29.07
N SER A 16 -22.53 -1.73 -29.87
CA SER A 16 -22.31 -2.24 -31.22
C SER A 16 -21.94 -1.09 -32.19
N ALA A 17 -20.87 -1.27 -32.95
CA ALA A 17 -20.54 -0.42 -34.07
C ALA A 17 -21.25 -0.96 -35.34
N ALA A 18 -22.11 -0.15 -35.92
CA ALA A 18 -22.78 -0.43 -37.21
C ALA A 18 -21.84 -0.11 -38.38
N ALA A 19 -21.70 -1.06 -39.29
CA ALA A 19 -20.98 -0.90 -40.55
C ALA A 19 -21.81 -0.12 -41.57
N LEU A 20 -21.22 0.92 -42.18
CA LEU A 20 -21.75 1.55 -43.39
C LEU A 20 -21.05 0.91 -44.61
N ALA A 21 -21.84 0.28 -45.46
CA ALA A 21 -21.45 -0.16 -46.79
C ALA A 21 -21.64 0.98 -47.80
N ALA A 22 -20.58 1.35 -48.50
CA ALA A 22 -20.67 2.25 -49.68
C ALA A 22 -20.49 1.43 -50.94
N ALA A 23 -21.48 1.44 -51.77
CA ALA A 23 -21.47 0.86 -53.12
C ALA A 23 -20.81 1.82 -54.09
N VAL A 24 -19.90 1.33 -54.95
CA VAL A 24 -19.39 2.05 -56.11
C VAL A 24 -19.65 1.22 -57.37
N LEU A 25 -20.36 1.88 -58.34
CA LEU A 25 -20.76 1.33 -59.60
C LEU A 25 -19.57 1.07 -60.56
N PHE A 26 -19.76 0.03 -61.35
CA PHE A 26 -18.96 -0.35 -62.53
C PHE A 26 -19.12 0.59 -63.69
N LEU A 27 -18.05 0.84 -64.43
CA LEU A 27 -18.05 1.19 -65.85
C LEU A 27 -17.12 0.24 -66.59
N ALA A 28 -17.65 -0.43 -67.59
CA ALA A 28 -17.02 -1.39 -68.43
C ALA A 28 -16.13 -0.71 -69.51
N GLY A 29 -14.99 -1.30 -69.79
CA GLY A 29 -14.15 -1.01 -70.96
C GLY A 29 -13.46 -2.29 -71.40
N CYS A 30 -13.81 -2.72 -72.63
CA CYS A 30 -13.23 -3.86 -73.34
C CYS A 30 -11.79 -3.61 -73.79
N GLY A 31 -10.97 -4.66 -73.80
CA GLY A 31 -9.70 -4.65 -74.51
C GLY A 31 -8.74 -5.80 -74.13
N GLU A 32 -8.77 -6.83 -74.98
CA GLU A 32 -7.62 -7.70 -75.48
C GLU A 32 -6.90 -8.72 -74.57
N GLU A 33 -6.88 -9.94 -75.08
CA GLU A 33 -6.31 -11.15 -74.54
C GLU A 33 -4.78 -11.08 -74.42
N ALA A 34 -4.22 -11.53 -73.29
CA ALA A 34 -2.93 -12.13 -73.21
C ALA A 34 -2.94 -13.27 -72.16
N LYS A 35 -2.82 -14.50 -72.69
CA LYS A 35 -2.55 -15.71 -71.88
C LYS A 35 -1.25 -15.55 -71.17
N THR A 36 -1.28 -15.62 -69.85
CA THR A 36 -0.11 -16.12 -69.08
C THR A 36 -0.61 -16.87 -67.85
N THR A 37 0.03 -17.99 -67.69
CA THR A 37 -0.17 -19.11 -66.76
C THR A 37 -0.44 -18.77 -65.32
N ALA A 38 -1.43 -19.48 -64.79
CA ALA A 38 -1.69 -19.58 -63.36
C ALA A 38 -0.49 -20.25 -62.65
N ALA A 39 0.09 -19.54 -61.68
CA ALA A 39 0.68 -20.06 -60.45
C ALA A 39 1.32 -18.87 -59.70
N ASP A 40 0.55 -18.22 -58.88
CA ASP A 40 1.18 -17.73 -57.63
C ASP A 40 0.12 -17.67 -56.53
N ALA A 41 0.46 -18.43 -55.53
CA ALA A 41 -0.38 -18.72 -54.39
C ALA A 41 -0.65 -17.45 -53.57
N ALA A 42 -1.88 -17.29 -53.18
CA ALA A 42 -2.31 -16.35 -52.15
C ALA A 42 -1.46 -16.54 -50.90
N ALA A 43 -0.40 -15.79 -50.74
CA ALA A 43 0.23 -15.53 -49.44
C ALA A 43 -0.73 -14.68 -48.61
N ALA A 44 -1.65 -15.35 -47.93
CA ALA A 44 -2.41 -14.73 -46.84
C ALA A 44 -1.40 -14.25 -45.80
N SER A 45 -1.04 -12.98 -45.82
CA SER A 45 -0.32 -12.34 -44.73
C SER A 45 -1.14 -12.56 -43.48
N LYS A 46 -0.77 -13.55 -42.68
CA LYS A 46 -1.18 -13.66 -41.30
C LYS A 46 -0.64 -12.44 -40.60
N THR A 47 -1.41 -11.38 -40.53
CA THR A 47 -1.16 -10.24 -39.66
C THR A 47 -1.22 -10.80 -38.24
N THR A 48 -0.06 -11.15 -37.69
CA THR A 48 0.07 -11.44 -36.27
C THR A 48 -0.47 -10.20 -35.55
N PRO A 49 -1.43 -10.34 -34.61
CA PRO A 49 -1.90 -9.20 -33.85
C PRO A 49 -0.66 -8.53 -33.23
N ALA A 50 -0.47 -7.23 -33.47
CA ALA A 50 0.61 -6.49 -32.86
C ALA A 50 0.51 -6.72 -31.35
N GLN A 51 1.48 -7.43 -30.78
CA GLN A 51 1.53 -7.71 -29.35
C GLN A 51 1.66 -6.37 -28.67
N GLN A 52 0.59 -5.91 -28.01
CA GLN A 52 0.61 -4.66 -27.26
C GLN A 52 1.77 -4.72 -26.27
N ALA A 53 2.57 -3.66 -26.23
CA ALA A 53 3.66 -3.56 -25.26
C ALA A 53 3.11 -3.71 -23.83
N PRO A 54 3.78 -4.45 -22.95
CA PRO A 54 3.32 -4.65 -21.58
C PRO A 54 3.08 -3.32 -20.86
N ILE A 55 1.98 -3.23 -20.11
CA ILE A 55 1.60 -2.05 -19.34
C ILE A 55 2.62 -1.86 -18.21
N PRO A 56 3.32 -0.73 -18.10
CA PRO A 56 4.26 -0.48 -17.02
C PRO A 56 3.53 -0.18 -15.71
N VAL A 57 3.85 -0.94 -14.66
CA VAL A 57 3.31 -0.82 -13.30
C VAL A 57 4.45 -0.58 -12.32
N GLY A 58 4.42 0.54 -11.60
CA GLY A 58 5.33 0.80 -10.50
C GLY A 58 4.83 0.16 -9.21
N VAL A 59 5.70 -0.51 -8.47
CA VAL A 59 5.42 -1.04 -7.14
C VAL A 59 6.49 -0.52 -6.19
N VAL A 60 6.10 0.15 -5.12
CA VAL A 60 7.03 0.70 -4.13
C VAL A 60 6.62 0.36 -2.71
N GLN A 61 7.60 -0.07 -1.91
CA GLN A 61 7.50 -0.18 -0.46
C GLN A 61 8.58 0.66 0.23
N LEU A 62 8.30 1.10 1.45
CA LEU A 62 9.25 1.92 2.21
C LEU A 62 10.49 1.12 2.61
N VAL A 63 10.27 -0.05 3.16
CA VAL A 63 11.31 -0.92 3.73
C VAL A 63 10.84 -2.37 3.65
N GLU A 64 11.76 -3.30 3.76
CA GLU A 64 11.47 -4.72 3.81
C GLU A 64 11.14 -5.15 5.24
N HIS A 65 9.96 -5.64 5.46
CA HIS A 65 9.51 -6.39 6.63
C HIS A 65 8.23 -7.17 6.28
N GLU A 66 7.93 -8.22 7.06
CA GLU A 66 6.91 -9.21 6.75
C GLU A 66 5.56 -8.61 6.36
N ALA A 67 5.08 -7.61 7.09
CA ALA A 67 3.78 -7.01 6.82
C ALA A 67 3.73 -6.26 5.48
N LEU A 68 4.77 -5.48 5.12
CA LEU A 68 4.80 -4.79 3.82
C LEU A 68 5.01 -5.77 2.66
N ASP A 69 5.88 -6.76 2.85
CA ASP A 69 6.16 -7.79 1.84
C ASP A 69 4.89 -8.58 1.51
N ALA A 70 4.10 -8.92 2.53
CA ALA A 70 2.80 -9.58 2.35
C ALA A 70 1.82 -8.73 1.53
N THR A 71 1.79 -7.40 1.72
CA THR A 71 0.91 -6.51 0.94
C THR A 71 1.33 -6.43 -0.52
N VAL A 72 2.62 -6.34 -0.79
CA VAL A 72 3.18 -6.32 -2.16
C VAL A 72 2.90 -7.65 -2.84
N LYS A 73 3.17 -8.76 -2.16
CA LYS A 73 2.89 -10.11 -2.66
C LYS A 73 1.40 -10.26 -2.99
N GLY A 74 0.50 -9.88 -2.07
CA GLY A 74 -0.95 -9.96 -2.29
C GLY A 74 -1.42 -9.14 -3.49
N PHE A 75 -0.85 -7.96 -3.72
CA PHE A 75 -1.15 -7.15 -4.90
C PHE A 75 -0.72 -7.85 -6.20
N ILE A 76 0.49 -8.39 -6.24
CA ILE A 76 1.01 -9.08 -7.44
C ILE A 76 0.22 -10.37 -7.71
N ASP A 77 -0.08 -11.15 -6.68
CA ASP A 77 -0.85 -12.39 -6.80
C ASP A 77 -2.26 -12.12 -7.34
N GLU A 78 -2.93 -11.06 -6.86
CA GLU A 78 -4.28 -10.70 -7.31
C GLU A 78 -4.27 -10.18 -8.76
N LEU A 79 -3.25 -9.40 -9.15
CA LEU A 79 -3.07 -9.04 -10.57
C LEU A 79 -2.95 -10.28 -11.45
N ALA A 80 -2.12 -11.24 -11.05
CA ALA A 80 -1.93 -12.48 -11.80
C ALA A 80 -3.22 -13.31 -11.88
N ALA A 81 -3.99 -13.40 -10.78
CA ALA A 81 -5.28 -14.09 -10.73
C ALA A 81 -6.32 -13.45 -11.67
N ARG A 82 -6.22 -12.14 -11.89
CA ARG A 82 -7.08 -11.39 -12.84
C ARG A 82 -6.53 -11.39 -14.27
N GLY A 83 -5.47 -12.12 -14.54
CA GLY A 83 -4.88 -12.24 -15.88
C GLY A 83 -3.84 -11.16 -16.23
N PHE A 84 -3.44 -10.31 -15.27
CA PHE A 84 -2.34 -9.36 -15.44
C PHE A 84 -1.05 -10.00 -14.93
N LYS A 85 -0.22 -10.51 -15.84
CA LYS A 85 0.99 -11.26 -15.51
C LYS A 85 2.22 -10.50 -15.90
N ASP A 86 3.15 -10.41 -14.97
CA ASP A 86 4.43 -9.77 -15.18
C ASP A 86 5.25 -10.48 -16.27
N GLY A 87 5.84 -9.71 -17.18
CA GLY A 87 6.55 -10.21 -18.35
C GLY A 87 5.67 -10.64 -19.52
N GLU A 88 4.34 -10.77 -19.36
CA GLU A 88 3.39 -11.10 -20.43
C GLU A 88 2.66 -9.83 -20.94
N ASN A 89 1.74 -9.30 -20.15
CA ASN A 89 0.90 -8.16 -20.52
C ASN A 89 1.05 -6.95 -19.58
N ILE A 90 1.74 -7.09 -18.46
CA ILE A 90 2.23 -6.01 -17.62
C ILE A 90 3.74 -6.14 -17.43
N ARG A 91 4.38 -5.05 -16.99
CA ARG A 91 5.78 -5.01 -16.58
C ARG A 91 5.87 -4.31 -15.24
N ILE A 92 6.17 -5.09 -14.20
CA ILE A 92 6.31 -4.59 -12.83
C ILE A 92 7.73 -4.05 -12.62
N ASP A 93 7.82 -2.78 -12.19
CA ASP A 93 9.05 -2.16 -11.68
C ASP A 93 8.92 -2.09 -10.17
N HIS A 94 9.41 -3.12 -9.44
CA HIS A 94 9.33 -3.20 -7.99
C HIS A 94 10.56 -2.56 -7.36
N GLN A 95 10.33 -1.59 -6.47
CA GLN A 95 11.35 -0.79 -5.80
C GLN A 95 11.14 -0.79 -4.29
N ASN A 96 12.25 -0.89 -3.54
CA ASN A 96 12.30 -0.77 -2.09
C ASN A 96 13.16 0.45 -1.72
N ALA A 97 12.64 1.33 -0.89
CA ALA A 97 13.33 2.56 -0.49
C ALA A 97 14.28 2.36 0.70
N GLN A 98 14.29 1.18 1.33
CA GLN A 98 15.15 0.83 2.47
C GLN A 98 15.06 1.84 3.64
N GLY A 99 13.86 2.38 3.87
CA GLY A 99 13.60 3.35 4.93
C GLY A 99 13.97 4.80 4.59
N ASP A 100 14.54 5.05 3.40
CA ASP A 100 15.07 6.36 3.04
C ASP A 100 14.08 7.21 2.23
N GLN A 101 13.79 8.41 2.73
CA GLN A 101 12.82 9.34 2.13
C GLN A 101 13.32 9.94 0.79
N ALA A 102 14.62 10.12 0.62
CA ALA A 102 15.18 10.64 -0.62
C ALA A 102 15.10 9.57 -1.72
N THR A 103 15.33 8.32 -1.35
CA THR A 103 15.15 7.16 -2.23
C THR A 103 13.70 7.04 -2.68
N LEU A 104 12.70 7.25 -1.79
CA LEU A 104 11.28 7.28 -2.19
C LEU A 104 11.01 8.36 -3.24
N ALA A 105 11.58 9.55 -3.10
CA ALA A 105 11.41 10.63 -4.08
C ALA A 105 12.03 10.27 -5.44
N ASN A 106 13.20 9.64 -5.44
CA ASN A 106 13.87 9.16 -6.65
C ASN A 106 13.06 8.05 -7.35
N ILE A 107 12.49 7.12 -6.58
CA ILE A 107 11.59 6.07 -7.10
C ILE A 107 10.36 6.70 -7.77
N GLY A 108 9.75 7.72 -7.14
CA GLY A 108 8.63 8.44 -7.74
C GLY A 108 9.00 9.07 -9.09
N THR A 109 10.16 9.73 -9.16
CA THR A 109 10.69 10.31 -10.40
C THR A 109 10.94 9.22 -11.47
N ARG A 110 11.48 8.06 -11.06
CA ARG A 110 11.68 6.91 -11.94
C ARG A 110 10.38 6.42 -12.55
N PHE A 111 9.32 6.23 -11.74
CA PHE A 111 8.03 5.74 -12.24
C PHE A 111 7.37 6.72 -13.22
N VAL A 112 7.48 8.03 -12.97
CA VAL A 112 7.00 9.06 -13.90
C VAL A 112 7.79 9.01 -15.21
N SER A 113 9.12 8.93 -15.15
CA SER A 113 9.99 8.87 -16.33
C SER A 113 9.76 7.59 -17.15
N ASN A 114 9.51 6.46 -16.48
CA ASN A 114 9.20 5.18 -17.11
C ASN A 114 7.75 5.09 -17.63
N LYS A 115 6.96 6.19 -17.49
CA LYS A 115 5.56 6.27 -17.93
C LYS A 115 4.70 5.16 -17.32
N SER A 116 4.89 4.87 -16.04
CA SER A 116 4.03 3.93 -15.33
C SER A 116 2.57 4.33 -15.49
N GLN A 117 1.69 3.37 -15.78
CA GLN A 117 0.25 3.61 -15.93
C GLN A 117 -0.52 3.40 -14.63
N LEU A 118 0.10 2.73 -13.68
CA LEU A 118 -0.39 2.50 -12.32
C LEU A 118 0.80 2.48 -11.37
N ILE A 119 0.63 3.02 -10.18
CA ILE A 119 1.58 2.88 -9.07
C ILE A 119 0.87 2.21 -7.90
N PHE A 120 1.45 1.14 -7.37
CA PHE A 120 1.10 0.57 -6.07
C PHE A 120 2.09 1.07 -5.03
N ALA A 121 1.59 1.61 -3.92
CA ALA A 121 2.41 2.15 -2.85
C ALA A 121 2.07 1.47 -1.51
N SER A 122 3.05 0.79 -0.92
CA SER A 122 2.90 0.12 0.37
C SER A 122 3.58 0.95 1.46
N SER A 123 2.82 1.52 2.35
CA SER A 123 3.09 2.38 3.51
C SER A 123 2.68 3.84 3.33
N THR A 124 2.48 4.53 4.46
CA THR A 124 2.16 5.98 4.47
C THR A 124 3.27 6.83 3.85
N PRO A 125 4.57 6.67 4.18
CA PRO A 125 5.63 7.44 3.53
C PRO A 125 5.72 7.19 2.02
N ALA A 126 5.49 5.94 1.57
CA ALA A 126 5.51 5.60 0.15
C ALA A 126 4.39 6.31 -0.62
N VAL A 127 3.14 6.24 -0.14
CA VAL A 127 2.03 6.94 -0.81
C VAL A 127 2.21 8.45 -0.80
N GLN A 128 2.77 9.04 0.28
CA GLN A 128 3.08 10.47 0.33
C GLN A 128 4.09 10.87 -0.74
N ALA A 129 5.14 10.06 -0.95
CA ALA A 129 6.15 10.32 -1.99
C ALA A 129 5.55 10.22 -3.39
N MET A 130 4.74 9.19 -3.67
CA MET A 130 4.08 9.02 -4.97
C MET A 130 3.07 10.13 -5.25
N ALA A 131 2.28 10.54 -4.26
CA ALA A 131 1.33 11.65 -4.40
C ALA A 131 2.01 13.00 -4.65
N ARG A 132 3.26 13.18 -4.20
CA ARG A 132 4.09 14.34 -4.56
C ARG A 132 4.63 14.23 -5.99
N ALA A 133 5.09 13.05 -6.39
CA ALA A 133 5.75 12.82 -7.69
C ALA A 133 4.80 12.95 -8.88
N THR A 134 3.52 12.58 -8.72
CA THR A 134 2.53 12.63 -9.81
C THR A 134 1.14 13.03 -9.34
N LYS A 135 0.41 13.73 -10.22
CA LYS A 135 -1.02 14.09 -10.02
C LYS A 135 -1.93 13.40 -11.03
N THR A 136 -1.36 12.63 -11.95
CA THR A 136 -2.09 12.04 -13.08
C THR A 136 -2.01 10.52 -13.12
N ILE A 137 -0.88 9.92 -12.73
CA ILE A 137 -0.77 8.46 -12.66
C ILE A 137 -1.60 7.98 -11.47
N PRO A 138 -2.55 7.05 -11.66
CA PRO A 138 -3.29 6.45 -10.54
C PRO A 138 -2.35 5.81 -9.51
N VAL A 139 -2.57 6.10 -8.24
CA VAL A 139 -1.84 5.51 -7.12
C VAL A 139 -2.82 4.73 -6.26
N VAL A 140 -2.62 3.42 -6.17
CA VAL A 140 -3.34 2.52 -5.25
C VAL A 140 -2.42 2.22 -4.08
N ALA A 141 -2.89 2.48 -2.86
CA ALA A 141 -2.06 2.34 -1.68
C ALA A 141 -2.68 1.41 -0.62
N THR A 142 -1.82 0.75 0.12
CA THR A 142 -2.17 -0.07 1.29
C THR A 142 -1.17 0.16 2.41
N ALA A 143 -1.42 -0.42 3.58
CA ALA A 143 -0.63 -0.16 4.79
C ALA A 143 -0.54 1.35 5.11
N VAL A 144 -1.62 2.07 4.87
CA VAL A 144 -1.77 3.51 5.14
C VAL A 144 -2.72 3.68 6.31
N THR A 145 -2.23 4.23 7.41
CA THR A 145 -3.03 4.40 8.62
C THR A 145 -4.20 5.36 8.41
N SER A 146 -3.94 6.53 7.82
CA SER A 146 -4.96 7.52 7.49
C SER A 146 -4.53 8.32 6.27
N PHE A 147 -5.30 8.26 5.20
CA PHE A 147 -5.04 9.03 3.98
C PHE A 147 -5.21 10.53 4.21
N GLU A 148 -6.16 10.92 5.08
CA GLU A 148 -6.36 12.32 5.46
C GLU A 148 -5.18 12.86 6.28
N ALA A 149 -4.74 12.14 7.32
CA ALA A 149 -3.58 12.53 8.13
C ALA A 149 -2.29 12.57 7.29
N ALA A 150 -2.16 11.66 6.34
CA ALA A 150 -1.07 11.67 5.35
C ALA A 150 -1.16 12.83 4.35
N LYS A 151 -2.28 13.56 4.29
CA LYS A 151 -2.56 14.69 3.37
C LYS A 151 -2.44 14.31 1.89
N VAL A 152 -2.83 13.08 1.54
CA VAL A 152 -2.80 12.58 0.16
C VAL A 152 -4.19 12.53 -0.49
N VAL A 153 -5.24 12.69 0.31
CA VAL A 153 -6.63 12.84 -0.13
C VAL A 153 -7.28 14.04 0.59
N LYS A 154 -8.41 14.52 0.06
CA LYS A 154 -9.22 15.54 0.74
C LYS A 154 -10.00 14.94 1.91
N SER A 155 -10.61 13.79 1.69
CA SER A 155 -11.27 12.96 2.69
C SER A 155 -11.34 11.51 2.19
N ASP A 156 -11.54 10.56 3.09
CA ASP A 156 -11.69 9.15 2.73
C ASP A 156 -12.95 8.92 1.86
N ALA A 157 -14.03 9.66 2.12
CA ALA A 157 -15.28 9.59 1.36
C ALA A 157 -15.17 10.25 -0.03
N ALA A 158 -14.32 11.27 -0.19
CA ALA A 158 -14.14 12.02 -1.42
C ALA A 158 -12.65 12.35 -1.63
N PRO A 159 -11.82 11.39 -2.09
CA PRO A 159 -10.37 11.55 -2.22
C PRO A 159 -9.96 12.76 -3.07
N GLY A 160 -10.67 13.02 -4.18
CA GLY A 160 -10.53 14.23 -4.99
C GLY A 160 -9.22 14.36 -5.78
N GLY A 161 -8.45 13.29 -5.91
CA GLY A 161 -7.18 13.23 -6.62
C GLY A 161 -6.93 11.88 -7.27
N ASN A 162 -5.67 11.59 -7.55
CA ASN A 162 -5.22 10.35 -8.19
C ASN A 162 -4.85 9.23 -7.21
N VAL A 163 -5.09 9.41 -5.91
CA VAL A 163 -4.76 8.43 -4.85
C VAL A 163 -6.02 7.78 -4.33
N THR A 164 -5.98 6.44 -4.21
CA THR A 164 -7.00 5.63 -3.53
C THR A 164 -6.32 4.45 -2.83
N GLY A 165 -7.07 3.70 -2.00
CA GLY A 165 -6.50 2.54 -1.34
C GLY A 165 -7.31 2.06 -0.14
N VAL A 166 -6.63 1.33 0.75
CA VAL A 166 -7.21 0.74 1.96
C VAL A 166 -6.45 1.24 3.20
N SER A 167 -7.20 1.75 4.18
CA SER A 167 -6.66 2.13 5.49
C SER A 167 -6.50 0.91 6.39
N ASN A 168 -5.39 0.88 7.15
CA ASN A 168 -5.14 -0.11 8.19
C ASN A 168 -5.18 0.50 9.62
N LEU A 169 -5.93 1.60 9.81
CA LEU A 169 -6.08 2.20 11.13
C LEU A 169 -6.67 1.20 12.12
N SER A 170 -5.88 0.87 13.13
CA SER A 170 -6.28 -0.07 14.18
C SER A 170 -7.22 0.56 15.23
N PRO A 171 -7.99 -0.25 15.95
CA PRO A 171 -8.91 0.22 16.99
C PRO A 171 -8.14 0.59 18.27
N ILE A 172 -7.49 1.75 18.27
CA ILE A 172 -6.54 2.22 19.31
C ILE A 172 -7.11 2.13 20.74
N THR A 173 -8.38 2.52 20.93
CA THR A 173 -9.00 2.46 22.27
C THR A 173 -9.12 1.01 22.76
N ALA A 174 -9.56 0.08 21.91
CA ALA A 174 -9.64 -1.34 22.27
C ALA A 174 -8.25 -1.95 22.56
N GLN A 175 -7.22 -1.51 21.87
CA GLN A 175 -5.84 -1.92 22.14
C GLN A 175 -5.34 -1.40 23.49
N LEU A 176 -5.71 -0.17 23.85
CA LEU A 176 -5.41 0.39 25.18
C LEU A 176 -6.11 -0.42 26.27
N ASP A 177 -7.42 -0.69 26.10
CA ASP A 177 -8.21 -1.46 27.07
C ASP A 177 -7.61 -2.86 27.26
N LEU A 178 -7.25 -3.53 26.17
CA LEU A 178 -6.58 -4.84 26.19
C LEU A 178 -5.24 -4.77 26.94
N LEU A 179 -4.41 -3.76 26.68
CA LEU A 179 -3.13 -3.64 27.34
C LEU A 179 -3.29 -3.42 28.85
N VAL A 180 -4.26 -2.61 29.25
CA VAL A 180 -4.58 -2.36 30.67
C VAL A 180 -5.04 -3.66 31.35
N GLU A 181 -5.89 -4.45 30.70
CA GLU A 181 -6.34 -5.74 31.20
C GLU A 181 -5.17 -6.74 31.38
N ILE A 182 -4.33 -6.90 30.35
CA ILE A 182 -3.18 -7.80 30.40
C ILE A 182 -2.18 -7.33 31.45
N ALA A 183 -1.91 -6.03 31.56
CA ALA A 183 -1.00 -5.48 32.55
C ALA A 183 -1.51 -5.71 33.99
N ALA A 184 -2.82 -5.69 34.20
CA ALA A 184 -3.41 -5.99 35.52
C ALA A 184 -3.25 -7.46 35.94
N LEU A 185 -3.12 -8.38 34.98
CA LEU A 185 -2.91 -9.81 35.22
C LEU A 185 -1.43 -10.17 35.40
N THR A 186 -0.50 -9.26 35.06
CA THR A 186 0.94 -9.53 35.11
C THR A 186 1.50 -9.25 36.53
N PRO A 187 2.20 -10.20 37.17
CA PRO A 187 2.52 -10.13 38.61
C PRO A 187 3.38 -8.94 39.06
N ASN A 188 4.16 -8.34 38.16
CA ASN A 188 5.11 -7.27 38.49
C ASN A 188 4.73 -5.89 37.94
N THR A 189 3.53 -5.75 37.40
CA THR A 189 3.05 -4.47 36.85
C THR A 189 2.14 -3.80 37.86
N ALA A 190 2.62 -2.73 38.49
CA ALA A 190 1.76 -1.91 39.34
C ALA A 190 0.76 -1.17 38.43
N LYS A 191 -0.54 -1.26 38.76
CA LYS A 191 -1.64 -0.53 38.06
C LYS A 191 -1.44 0.99 37.95
N THR A 192 -0.43 1.53 38.64
CA THR A 192 -0.09 2.96 38.70
C THR A 192 1.09 3.35 37.79
N LYS A 193 1.71 2.39 37.10
CA LYS A 193 2.83 2.72 36.23
C LYS A 193 2.36 3.14 34.84
N PRO A 194 3.09 4.06 34.19
CA PRO A 194 2.81 4.50 32.83
C PRO A 194 2.85 3.36 31.80
N ILE A 195 2.22 3.57 30.64
CA ILE A 195 2.42 2.76 29.44
C ILE A 195 3.58 3.34 28.62
N GLY A 196 4.45 2.47 28.09
CA GLY A 196 5.56 2.87 27.24
C GLY A 196 5.20 2.79 25.75
N VAL A 197 5.64 3.78 24.99
CA VAL A 197 5.51 3.82 23.54
C VAL A 197 6.86 4.17 22.93
N VAL A 198 7.38 3.32 22.06
CA VAL A 198 8.55 3.65 21.22
C VAL A 198 8.06 3.78 19.78
N PHE A 199 8.46 4.85 19.10
CA PHE A 199 7.99 5.12 17.74
C PHE A 199 8.95 6.05 16.99
N ASN A 200 8.82 6.08 15.66
CA ASN A 200 9.51 7.02 14.80
C ASN A 200 8.66 8.30 14.61
N PRO A 201 9.02 9.43 15.21
CA PRO A 201 8.24 10.67 15.09
C PRO A 201 8.26 11.28 13.68
N SER A 202 9.16 10.82 12.79
CA SER A 202 9.19 11.24 11.40
C SER A 202 8.13 10.56 10.54
N GLU A 203 7.51 9.48 11.03
CA GLU A 203 6.41 8.80 10.37
C GLU A 203 5.06 9.38 10.82
N VAL A 204 4.35 10.04 9.90
CA VAL A 204 3.05 10.66 10.17
C VAL A 204 2.02 9.64 10.68
N ASN A 205 2.05 8.41 10.18
CA ASN A 205 1.22 7.30 10.64
C ASN A 205 1.45 6.97 12.12
N ALA A 206 2.71 6.89 12.55
CA ALA A 206 3.07 6.59 13.92
C ALA A 206 2.66 7.73 14.86
N GLN A 207 3.07 8.97 14.54
CA GLN A 207 2.72 10.16 15.33
C GLN A 207 1.20 10.31 15.50
N PHE A 208 0.43 10.18 14.42
CA PHE A 208 -1.04 10.26 14.43
C PHE A 208 -1.69 9.26 15.40
N GLN A 209 -1.18 8.02 15.43
CA GLN A 209 -1.68 6.98 16.33
C GLN A 209 -1.26 7.24 17.78
N VAL A 210 -0.01 7.67 18.00
CA VAL A 210 0.50 8.00 19.35
C VAL A 210 -0.31 9.14 19.98
N ASP A 211 -0.65 10.17 19.21
CA ASP A 211 -1.48 11.28 19.72
C ASP A 211 -2.87 10.80 20.13
N ARG A 212 -3.49 9.93 19.34
CA ARG A 212 -4.79 9.32 19.67
C ARG A 212 -4.72 8.39 20.87
N PHE A 213 -3.64 7.60 20.97
CA PHE A 213 -3.41 6.72 22.11
C PHE A 213 -3.24 7.51 23.42
N LYS A 214 -2.43 8.58 23.39
CA LYS A 214 -2.28 9.49 24.54
C LYS A 214 -3.61 10.12 24.97
N ALA A 215 -4.38 10.62 23.99
CA ALA A 215 -5.69 11.21 24.29
C ALA A 215 -6.71 10.20 24.86
N ALA A 216 -6.61 8.91 24.47
CA ALA A 216 -7.43 7.85 25.05
C ALA A 216 -6.95 7.47 26.46
N ALA A 217 -5.65 7.36 26.69
CA ALA A 217 -5.05 7.05 27.99
C ALA A 217 -5.32 8.15 29.03
N GLU A 218 -5.25 9.42 28.62
CA GLU A 218 -5.57 10.58 29.47
C GLU A 218 -6.98 10.51 30.05
N LYS A 219 -7.97 10.07 29.24
CA LYS A 219 -9.36 9.89 29.72
C LYS A 219 -9.49 8.82 30.81
N LEU A 220 -8.55 7.88 30.86
CA LEU A 220 -8.48 6.82 31.86
C LEU A 220 -7.55 7.19 33.03
N GLY A 221 -6.93 8.39 33.02
CA GLY A 221 -5.94 8.79 34.02
C GLY A 221 -4.62 8.03 33.92
N ILE A 222 -4.29 7.47 32.75
CA ILE A 222 -3.09 6.66 32.51
C ILE A 222 -2.01 7.54 31.87
N GLU A 223 -0.85 7.60 32.48
CA GLU A 223 0.32 8.28 31.92
C GLU A 223 0.95 7.46 30.80
N VAL A 224 1.38 8.13 29.72
CA VAL A 224 2.09 7.52 28.59
C VAL A 224 3.49 8.12 28.45
N LEU A 225 4.50 7.29 28.64
CA LEU A 225 5.90 7.65 28.38
C LEU A 225 6.30 7.28 26.97
N THR A 226 6.93 8.23 26.28
CA THR A 226 7.39 8.00 24.90
C THR A 226 8.90 8.06 24.79
N ALA A 227 9.46 7.24 23.89
CA ALA A 227 10.84 7.35 23.41
C ALA A 227 10.87 7.25 21.88
N SER A 228 11.75 8.05 21.28
CA SER A 228 11.89 8.09 19.81
C SER A 228 12.93 7.08 19.34
N ALA A 229 12.64 6.44 18.17
CA ALA A 229 13.58 5.63 17.44
C ALA A 229 13.46 5.97 15.96
N SER A 230 14.44 6.67 15.39
CA SER A 230 14.41 7.10 13.99
C SER A 230 14.99 6.05 13.04
N SER A 231 15.66 5.04 13.59
CA SER A 231 16.22 3.90 12.88
C SER A 231 16.09 2.62 13.70
N VAL A 232 16.23 1.46 13.06
CA VAL A 232 16.24 0.15 13.74
C VAL A 232 17.33 0.08 14.82
N ASN A 233 18.46 0.75 14.62
CA ASN A 233 19.56 0.77 15.57
C ASN A 233 19.24 1.54 16.86
N ASP A 234 18.29 2.47 16.83
CA ASP A 234 17.88 3.26 18.00
C ASP A 234 16.91 2.48 18.92
N VAL A 235 16.20 1.49 18.35
CA VAL A 235 15.12 0.77 19.05
C VAL A 235 15.57 0.13 20.36
N PRO A 236 16.71 -0.60 20.44
CA PRO A 236 17.15 -1.19 21.71
C PRO A 236 17.35 -0.16 22.81
N GLN A 237 17.95 0.99 22.50
CA GLN A 237 18.19 2.05 23.47
C GLN A 237 16.88 2.69 23.93
N ALA A 238 15.96 2.98 22.99
CA ALA A 238 14.65 3.55 23.29
C ALA A 238 13.83 2.64 24.22
N LEU A 239 13.75 1.33 23.92
CA LEU A 239 13.08 0.34 24.79
C LEU A 239 13.71 0.28 26.18
N ASN A 240 15.04 0.20 26.26
CA ASN A 240 15.76 0.12 27.54
C ASN A 240 15.57 1.38 28.40
N SER A 241 15.35 2.55 27.80
CA SER A 241 15.09 3.79 28.54
C SER A 241 13.74 3.79 29.29
N LEU A 242 12.79 2.97 28.83
CA LEU A 242 11.43 2.91 29.37
C LEU A 242 11.17 1.67 30.24
N LYS A 243 11.73 0.51 29.95
CA LYS A 243 11.34 -0.81 30.49
C LYS A 243 11.23 -0.89 32.01
N GLY A 244 12.03 -0.13 32.76
CA GLY A 244 11.97 -0.10 34.23
C GLY A 244 10.87 0.80 34.83
N LYS A 245 10.23 1.63 34.02
CA LYS A 245 9.33 2.71 34.46
C LYS A 245 7.87 2.43 34.09
N ILE A 246 7.57 1.44 33.28
CA ILE A 246 6.27 1.21 32.64
C ILE A 246 5.64 -0.11 33.07
N CYS A 247 4.35 -0.28 32.80
CA CYS A 247 3.60 -1.51 33.04
C CYS A 247 3.45 -2.39 31.77
N GLY A 248 3.71 -1.86 30.60
CA GLY A 248 3.62 -2.55 29.31
C GLY A 248 3.98 -1.62 28.18
N PHE A 249 4.17 -2.19 27.00
CA PHE A 249 4.41 -1.45 25.77
C PHE A 249 3.18 -1.47 24.86
N TRP A 250 2.88 -0.32 24.24
CA TRP A 250 2.05 -0.25 23.08
C TRP A 250 2.83 0.27 21.88
N PHE A 251 2.62 -0.31 20.70
CA PHE A 251 3.29 0.10 19.46
C PHE A 251 2.25 0.45 18.38
N PRO A 252 2.40 1.63 17.74
CA PRO A 252 1.62 1.98 16.54
C PRO A 252 2.06 1.14 15.33
N THR A 253 1.35 1.25 14.21
CA THR A 253 1.91 0.85 12.92
C THR A 253 3.07 1.79 12.58
N ASP A 254 4.29 1.29 12.73
CA ASP A 254 5.55 2.03 12.59
C ASP A 254 6.57 1.13 11.91
N ASN A 255 7.08 1.58 10.75
CA ASN A 255 7.93 0.72 9.92
C ASN A 255 9.30 0.45 10.56
N VAL A 256 9.83 1.39 11.36
CA VAL A 256 11.09 1.17 12.12
C VAL A 256 10.89 0.13 13.21
N ILE A 257 9.78 0.22 13.94
CA ILE A 257 9.46 -0.73 15.02
C ILE A 257 9.14 -2.11 14.44
N ALA A 258 8.37 -2.20 13.36
CA ALA A 258 8.06 -3.45 12.67
C ALA A 258 9.34 -4.15 12.18
N SER A 259 10.27 -3.41 11.59
CA SER A 259 11.58 -3.95 11.18
C SER A 259 12.44 -4.43 12.35
N ALA A 260 12.15 -3.99 13.58
CA ALA A 260 12.85 -4.37 14.82
C ALA A 260 12.03 -5.32 15.71
N ALA A 261 10.97 -5.96 15.20
CA ALA A 261 10.02 -6.76 15.98
C ALA A 261 10.67 -7.81 16.87
N ALA A 262 11.68 -8.53 16.37
CA ALA A 262 12.43 -9.51 17.16
C ALA A 262 13.16 -8.87 18.37
N THR A 263 13.69 -7.65 18.21
CA THR A 263 14.32 -6.89 19.29
C THR A 263 13.29 -6.44 20.32
N VAL A 264 12.15 -5.95 19.86
CA VAL A 264 11.02 -5.57 20.73
C VAL A 264 10.57 -6.77 21.57
N ALA A 265 10.30 -7.91 20.94
CA ALA A 265 9.88 -9.13 21.60
C ALA A 265 10.89 -9.58 22.67
N LYS A 266 12.19 -9.58 22.33
CA LYS A 266 13.27 -9.94 23.25
C LYS A 266 13.32 -9.04 24.49
N VAL A 267 13.36 -7.72 24.30
CA VAL A 267 13.46 -6.76 25.41
C VAL A 267 12.22 -6.80 26.29
N ALA A 268 11.03 -6.92 25.70
CA ALA A 268 9.79 -7.01 26.47
C ALA A 268 9.70 -8.31 27.28
N ALA A 269 10.10 -9.45 26.69
CA ALA A 269 10.14 -10.75 27.37
C ALA A 269 11.14 -10.76 28.53
N GLU A 270 12.36 -10.25 28.35
CA GLU A 270 13.37 -10.11 29.41
C GLU A 270 12.88 -9.21 30.55
N ALA A 271 12.14 -8.16 30.23
CA ALA A 271 11.55 -7.24 31.20
C ALA A 271 10.23 -7.76 31.82
N LYS A 272 9.68 -8.87 31.30
CA LYS A 272 8.36 -9.42 31.66
C LYS A 272 7.24 -8.39 31.53
N LEU A 273 7.30 -7.59 30.47
CA LEU A 273 6.31 -6.58 30.15
C LEU A 273 5.37 -7.07 29.03
N PRO A 274 4.05 -6.90 29.20
CA PRO A 274 3.10 -7.17 28.12
C PRO A 274 3.30 -6.19 26.96
N VAL A 275 2.97 -6.66 25.76
CA VAL A 275 3.03 -5.89 24.51
C VAL A 275 1.70 -5.99 23.80
N VAL A 276 1.19 -4.86 23.37
CA VAL A 276 0.11 -4.76 22.37
C VAL A 276 0.64 -3.95 21.20
N ALA A 277 0.55 -4.49 19.99
CA ALA A 277 0.99 -3.84 18.77
C ALA A 277 -0.18 -3.65 17.80
N SER A 278 -0.09 -2.60 16.99
CA SER A 278 -1.07 -2.30 15.93
C SER A 278 -0.80 -3.10 14.65
N ASP A 279 0.30 -3.80 14.58
CA ASP A 279 0.72 -4.61 13.44
C ASP A 279 1.10 -6.02 13.90
N SER A 280 0.96 -7.00 13.00
CA SER A 280 1.32 -8.40 13.20
C SER A 280 2.59 -8.71 12.40
N ALA A 281 3.71 -8.15 12.78
CA ALA A 281 5.00 -8.52 12.19
C ALA A 281 5.67 -9.63 12.99
#